data_b833346db3ceaba1bdfc502789018a38
#
_entry.id   b833346db3ceaba1bdfc502789018a38
#
_cell.length_a   1.000
_cell.length_b   1.000
_cell.length_c   1.000
_cell.angle_alpha   90.00
_cell.angle_beta   90.00
_cell.angle_gamma   90.00
#
_symmetry.space_group_name_H-M   'P 1'
#
loop_
_entity.id
_entity.type
_entity.pdbx_description
1 polymer ?
#
loop_
_entity_poly.entity_id
_entity_poly.type
_entity_poly.pdbx_seq_one_letter_code
_entity_poly.pdbx_strand_id
1 'polypeptide(L)'
;MKRLIRIVLLLFFFALLAGTAVVMLRYSARQRQETLCTEAEIDIERQNFEVYLQNRDIEKWLGSHGITVKGKKSREVSASHIEQVLLQNPYVGGAQVFMTMDGICHLKVEQRNPVLKVVASNGQMFQIDRHGIEMPVNTDYAVRLRVASGYIPVVPQYGLDVTGIADTLRLSVLKRLFEINCFLSRNPFWNAMFEQIFVTYAGEYELIPKVGGQLVKLGRIEDIADLENKMKRLDLFYRKGVNTGGWDKYSVLNLKYRNQLVATKRAN
;
A
#
# COMPACT_ATOMS: atom_id res chain seq x y z
N MET A 1 20.04 -67.05 -19.99
CA MET A 1 19.11 -67.20 -18.87
C MET A 1 19.51 -66.40 -17.62
N LYS A 2 20.72 -66.52 -17.04
CA LYS A 2 21.12 -65.80 -15.81
C LYS A 2 21.07 -64.26 -15.87
N ARG A 3 21.38 -63.62 -17.01
CA ARG A 3 21.27 -62.14 -17.21
C ARG A 3 19.81 -61.68 -17.25
N LEU A 4 18.92 -62.40 -17.88
CA LEU A 4 17.50 -62.07 -17.99
C LEU A 4 16.84 -62.10 -16.60
N ILE A 5 17.13 -63.13 -15.81
CA ILE A 5 16.63 -63.28 -14.42
C ILE A 5 17.11 -62.14 -13.53
N ARG A 6 18.37 -61.68 -13.65
CA ARG A 6 18.86 -60.50 -12.91
C ARG A 6 18.12 -59.20 -13.28
N ILE A 7 17.84 -58.99 -14.57
CA ILE A 7 17.12 -57.83 -15.01
C ILE A 7 15.67 -57.86 -14.48
N VAL A 8 14.98 -58.98 -14.53
CA VAL A 8 13.63 -59.13 -14.01
C VAL A 8 13.61 -58.91 -12.46
N LEU A 9 14.58 -59.43 -11.72
CA LEU A 9 14.67 -59.21 -10.30
C LEU A 9 14.96 -57.74 -9.93
N LEU A 10 15.80 -57.04 -10.72
CA LEU A 10 16.04 -55.63 -10.55
C LEU A 10 14.77 -54.79 -10.83
N LEU A 11 14.06 -55.08 -11.90
CA LEU A 11 12.78 -54.39 -12.23
C LEU A 11 11.73 -54.62 -11.14
N PHE A 12 11.62 -55.84 -10.61
CA PHE A 12 10.72 -56.19 -9.49
C PHE A 12 11.11 -55.41 -8.22
N PHE A 13 12.41 -55.33 -7.90
CA PHE A 13 12.91 -54.59 -6.75
C PHE A 13 12.61 -53.09 -6.86
N PHE A 14 12.81 -52.45 -8.05
CA PHE A 14 12.47 -51.07 -8.29
C PHE A 14 10.95 -50.81 -8.26
N ALA A 15 10.14 -51.74 -8.78
CA ALA A 15 8.67 -51.65 -8.69
C ALA A 15 8.19 -51.73 -7.23
N LEU A 16 8.80 -52.57 -6.41
CA LEU A 16 8.49 -52.69 -4.97
C LEU A 16 8.87 -51.39 -4.23
N LEU A 17 10.08 -50.85 -4.50
CA LEU A 17 10.53 -49.56 -3.95
C LEU A 17 9.62 -48.38 -4.33
N ALA A 18 9.21 -48.31 -5.59
CA ALA A 18 8.27 -47.31 -6.07
C ALA A 18 6.89 -47.43 -5.41
N GLY A 19 6.41 -48.67 -5.27
CA GLY A 19 5.17 -49.00 -4.56
C GLY A 19 5.17 -48.55 -3.08
N THR A 20 6.24 -48.89 -2.35
CA THR A 20 6.39 -48.49 -0.94
C THR A 20 6.49 -46.95 -0.81
N ALA A 21 7.21 -46.30 -1.70
CA ALA A 21 7.30 -44.82 -1.74
C ALA A 21 5.93 -44.17 -1.95
N VAL A 22 5.14 -44.66 -2.89
CA VAL A 22 3.76 -44.17 -3.14
C VAL A 22 2.85 -44.37 -1.93
N VAL A 23 2.93 -45.54 -1.27
CA VAL A 23 2.15 -45.80 -0.05
C VAL A 23 2.55 -44.88 1.07
N MET A 24 3.86 -44.66 1.29
CA MET A 24 4.36 -43.73 2.32
C MET A 24 3.93 -42.28 2.04
N LEU A 25 3.99 -41.84 0.79
CA LEU A 25 3.53 -40.50 0.39
C LEU A 25 2.02 -40.34 0.65
N ARG A 26 1.20 -41.32 0.29
CA ARG A 26 -0.24 -41.31 0.58
C ARG A 26 -0.57 -41.36 2.06
N TYR A 27 0.16 -42.12 2.84
CA TYR A 27 -0.01 -42.22 4.29
C TYR A 27 0.34 -40.84 4.94
N SER A 28 1.49 -40.28 4.59
CA SER A 28 1.91 -38.97 5.07
C SER A 28 0.91 -37.83 4.66
N ALA A 29 0.39 -37.85 3.45
CA ALA A 29 -0.61 -36.92 3.00
C ALA A 29 -1.94 -37.01 3.76
N ARG A 30 -2.40 -38.22 4.07
CA ARG A 30 -3.60 -38.46 4.90
C ARG A 30 -3.40 -37.98 6.34
N GLN A 31 -2.24 -38.22 6.95
CA GLN A 31 -1.97 -37.80 8.31
C GLN A 31 -1.97 -36.26 8.42
N ARG A 32 -1.45 -35.56 7.43
CA ARG A 32 -1.54 -34.10 7.35
C ARG A 32 -2.98 -33.59 7.33
N GLN A 33 -3.90 -34.28 6.68
CA GLN A 33 -5.30 -33.86 6.56
C GLN A 33 -6.09 -34.03 7.86
N GLU A 34 -5.69 -34.96 8.74
CA GLU A 34 -6.36 -35.23 10.01
C GLU A 34 -5.75 -34.44 11.19
N THR A 35 -4.66 -33.67 10.97
CA THR A 35 -4.06 -32.82 12.00
C THR A 35 -5.05 -31.74 12.42
N LEU A 36 -5.30 -31.64 13.73
CA LEU A 36 -6.16 -30.61 14.31
C LEU A 36 -5.38 -29.30 14.41
N CYS A 37 -6.01 -28.20 14.07
CA CYS A 37 -5.47 -26.88 14.34
C CYS A 37 -5.57 -26.58 15.84
N THR A 38 -4.45 -26.61 16.52
CA THR A 38 -4.36 -26.34 17.96
C THR A 38 -4.30 -24.85 18.25
N GLU A 39 -3.62 -24.10 17.38
CA GLU A 39 -3.38 -22.67 17.53
C GLU A 39 -3.38 -21.96 16.19
N ALA A 40 -3.82 -20.70 16.17
CA ALA A 40 -3.72 -19.79 15.04
C ALA A 40 -2.72 -18.69 15.41
N GLU A 41 -1.61 -18.63 14.68
CA GLU A 41 -0.58 -17.61 14.83
C GLU A 41 -0.75 -16.56 13.72
N ILE A 42 -0.98 -15.31 14.13
CA ILE A 42 -1.16 -14.18 13.22
C ILE A 42 0.11 -13.35 13.25
N ASP A 43 0.79 -13.30 12.11
CA ASP A 43 1.98 -12.49 11.89
C ASP A 43 1.62 -11.36 10.91
N ILE A 44 1.67 -10.11 11.41
CA ILE A 44 1.37 -8.92 10.61
C ILE A 44 2.69 -8.27 10.20
N GLU A 45 3.00 -8.40 8.91
CA GLU A 45 4.15 -7.73 8.31
C GLU A 45 3.86 -6.25 8.12
N ARG A 46 4.69 -5.40 8.76
CA ARG A 46 4.64 -3.96 8.71
C ARG A 46 5.92 -3.43 8.10
N GLN A 47 5.78 -2.64 7.05
CA GLN A 47 6.95 -2.04 6.39
C GLN A 47 7.47 -0.81 7.11
N ASN A 48 6.62 -0.17 7.93
CA ASN A 48 6.94 0.95 8.80
C ASN A 48 6.53 0.60 10.23
N PHE A 49 7.00 1.39 11.22
CA PHE A 49 6.62 1.22 12.63
C PHE A 49 5.16 1.63 12.92
N GLU A 50 4.45 2.12 11.90
CA GLU A 50 3.07 2.58 12.04
C GLU A 50 2.10 1.40 12.06
N VAL A 51 1.19 1.41 13.03
CA VAL A 51 0.22 0.34 13.23
C VAL A 51 -1.14 0.76 12.67
N TYR A 52 -1.63 0.05 11.66
CA TYR A 52 -2.98 0.21 11.09
C TYR A 52 -3.85 -1.02 11.31
N LEU A 53 -3.24 -2.12 11.75
CA LEU A 53 -3.89 -3.41 11.91
C LEU A 53 -3.24 -4.15 13.08
N GLN A 54 -4.03 -4.77 13.93
CA GLN A 54 -3.58 -5.63 15.01
C GLN A 54 -4.17 -7.04 14.88
N ASN A 55 -3.60 -8.02 15.59
CA ASN A 55 -4.05 -9.41 15.56
C ASN A 55 -5.54 -9.52 15.90
N ARG A 56 -6.01 -8.74 16.90
CA ARG A 56 -7.42 -8.68 17.29
C ARG A 56 -8.36 -8.23 16.16
N ASP A 57 -7.87 -7.38 15.25
CA ASP A 57 -8.68 -6.86 14.14
C ASP A 57 -8.85 -7.95 13.08
N ILE A 58 -7.81 -8.76 12.85
CA ILE A 58 -7.84 -9.94 11.98
C ILE A 58 -8.76 -11.02 12.57
N GLU A 59 -8.64 -11.33 13.86
CA GLU A 59 -9.51 -12.29 14.54
C GLU A 59 -10.98 -11.88 14.46
N LYS A 60 -11.27 -10.60 14.73
CA LYS A 60 -12.60 -10.03 14.64
C LYS A 60 -13.16 -10.09 13.21
N TRP A 61 -12.30 -9.79 12.20
CA TRP A 61 -12.67 -9.85 10.78
C TRP A 61 -13.03 -11.28 10.38
N LEU A 62 -12.19 -12.26 10.67
CA LEU A 62 -12.45 -13.67 10.39
C LEU A 62 -13.71 -14.16 11.12
N GLY A 63 -13.85 -13.81 12.39
CA GLY A 63 -15.04 -14.16 13.21
C GLY A 63 -16.33 -13.60 12.62
N SER A 64 -16.34 -12.36 12.11
CA SER A 64 -17.51 -11.76 11.47
C SER A 64 -17.92 -12.46 10.16
N HIS A 65 -16.98 -13.16 9.51
CA HIS A 65 -17.23 -14.00 8.33
C HIS A 65 -17.44 -15.49 8.65
N GLY A 66 -17.64 -15.81 9.95
CA GLY A 66 -17.91 -17.19 10.39
C GLY A 66 -16.69 -18.12 10.30
N ILE A 67 -15.49 -17.57 10.15
CA ILE A 67 -14.26 -18.35 10.06
C ILE A 67 -13.65 -18.53 11.44
N THR A 68 -13.61 -19.79 11.88
CA THR A 68 -12.91 -20.23 13.08
C THR A 68 -11.92 -21.29 12.65
N VAL A 69 -10.64 -21.12 12.97
CA VAL A 69 -9.57 -22.04 12.55
C VAL A 69 -9.25 -23.03 13.67
N LYS A 70 -9.22 -22.57 14.92
CA LYS A 70 -8.89 -23.36 16.10
C LYS A 70 -9.87 -24.51 16.32
N GLY A 71 -9.35 -25.71 16.53
CA GLY A 71 -10.14 -26.93 16.78
C GLY A 71 -10.67 -27.62 15.52
N LYS A 72 -10.45 -27.08 14.32
CA LYS A 72 -10.82 -27.71 13.05
C LYS A 72 -9.69 -28.59 12.50
N LYS A 73 -10.06 -29.62 11.74
CA LYS A 73 -9.06 -30.43 11.03
C LYS A 73 -8.50 -29.67 9.83
N SER A 74 -7.23 -29.93 9.50
CA SER A 74 -6.54 -29.29 8.38
C SER A 74 -7.35 -29.34 7.08
N ARG A 75 -8.04 -30.45 6.79
CA ARG A 75 -8.91 -30.63 5.62
C ARG A 75 -10.16 -29.73 5.61
N GLU A 76 -10.58 -29.24 6.79
CA GLU A 76 -11.76 -28.36 6.96
C GLU A 76 -11.38 -26.90 6.90
N VAL A 77 -10.07 -26.60 7.01
CA VAL A 77 -9.48 -25.27 6.94
C VAL A 77 -9.04 -25.01 5.50
N SER A 78 -9.86 -24.30 4.73
CA SER A 78 -9.48 -23.87 3.39
C SER A 78 -8.59 -22.64 3.48
N ALA A 79 -7.27 -22.83 3.36
CA ALA A 79 -6.30 -21.72 3.36
C ALA A 79 -6.66 -20.66 2.31
N SER A 80 -6.93 -21.07 1.08
CA SER A 80 -7.30 -20.13 0.00
C SER A 80 -8.58 -19.34 0.28
N HIS A 81 -9.56 -19.94 0.96
CA HIS A 81 -10.77 -19.22 1.35
C HIS A 81 -10.47 -18.17 2.42
N ILE A 82 -9.64 -18.51 3.41
CA ILE A 82 -9.23 -17.56 4.46
C ILE A 82 -8.44 -16.41 3.85
N GLU A 83 -7.49 -16.70 2.94
CA GLU A 83 -6.74 -15.68 2.20
C GLU A 83 -7.68 -14.73 1.44
N GLN A 84 -8.67 -15.26 0.72
CA GLN A 84 -9.66 -14.45 0.01
C GLN A 84 -10.46 -13.54 0.94
N VAL A 85 -10.89 -14.05 2.10
CA VAL A 85 -11.63 -13.27 3.09
C VAL A 85 -10.73 -12.21 3.74
N LEU A 86 -9.47 -12.52 4.00
CA LEU A 86 -8.50 -11.55 4.50
C LEU A 86 -8.25 -10.43 3.48
N LEU A 87 -8.13 -10.74 2.19
CA LEU A 87 -7.93 -9.77 1.11
C LEU A 87 -9.16 -8.85 0.87
N GLN A 88 -10.35 -9.23 1.35
CA GLN A 88 -11.51 -8.34 1.35
C GLN A 88 -11.42 -7.23 2.42
N ASN A 89 -10.54 -7.40 3.40
CA ASN A 89 -10.29 -6.35 4.39
C ASN A 89 -9.49 -5.21 3.72
N PRO A 90 -10.01 -3.97 3.70
CA PRO A 90 -9.37 -2.86 2.99
C PRO A 90 -8.00 -2.47 3.55
N TYR A 91 -7.64 -2.92 4.74
CA TYR A 91 -6.34 -2.66 5.37
C TYR A 91 -5.31 -3.77 5.13
N VAL A 92 -5.70 -4.85 4.44
CA VAL A 92 -4.84 -5.98 4.08
C VAL A 92 -4.35 -5.82 2.64
N GLY A 93 -3.04 -5.78 2.45
CA GLY A 93 -2.38 -5.70 1.15
C GLY A 93 -2.04 -7.07 0.56
N GLY A 94 -1.76 -8.04 1.44
CA GLY A 94 -1.44 -9.41 1.10
C GLY A 94 -1.79 -10.34 2.23
N ALA A 95 -2.14 -11.59 1.92
CA ALA A 95 -2.41 -12.62 2.91
C ALA A 95 -1.87 -13.97 2.42
N GLN A 96 -1.26 -14.72 3.32
CA GLN A 96 -0.77 -16.06 3.10
C GLN A 96 -1.13 -16.93 4.29
N VAL A 97 -1.81 -18.04 4.04
CA VAL A 97 -2.28 -18.94 5.10
C VAL A 97 -1.75 -20.34 4.84
N PHE A 98 -1.10 -20.93 5.84
CA PHE A 98 -0.62 -22.31 5.78
C PHE A 98 -0.64 -22.96 7.16
N MET A 99 -0.76 -24.27 7.16
CA MET A 99 -0.73 -25.07 8.39
C MET A 99 0.55 -25.91 8.42
N THR A 100 1.22 -25.91 9.58
CA THR A 100 2.39 -26.71 9.85
C THR A 100 2.01 -28.12 10.35
N MET A 101 2.95 -29.05 10.40
CA MET A 101 2.69 -30.45 10.78
C MET A 101 2.33 -30.63 12.25
N ASP A 102 2.73 -29.70 13.09
CA ASP A 102 2.42 -29.61 14.51
C ASP A 102 1.02 -29.08 14.84
N GLY A 103 0.27 -28.68 13.78
CA GLY A 103 -1.10 -28.22 13.92
C GLY A 103 -1.23 -26.73 14.17
N ILE A 104 -0.18 -25.94 13.94
CA ILE A 104 -0.25 -24.48 14.02
C ILE A 104 -0.69 -23.92 12.66
N CYS A 105 -1.73 -23.09 12.65
CA CYS A 105 -2.17 -22.36 11.46
C CYS A 105 -1.53 -20.98 11.46
N HIS A 106 -0.62 -20.72 10.51
CA HIS A 106 0.04 -19.44 10.34
C HIS A 106 -0.75 -18.57 9.36
N LEU A 107 -1.12 -17.38 9.81
CA LEU A 107 -1.74 -16.33 8.99
C LEU A 107 -0.73 -15.18 8.86
N LYS A 108 -0.01 -15.14 7.74
CA LYS A 108 0.87 -14.03 7.40
C LYS A 108 0.05 -12.98 6.66
N VAL A 109 -0.03 -11.79 7.23
CA VAL A 109 -0.85 -10.69 6.72
C VAL A 109 0.05 -9.50 6.45
N GLU A 110 0.09 -9.03 5.21
CA GLU A 110 0.76 -7.78 4.87
C GLU A 110 -0.21 -6.61 5.12
N GLN A 111 0.17 -5.70 6.01
CA GLN A 111 -0.58 -4.49 6.29
C GLN A 111 -0.43 -3.49 5.15
N ARG A 112 -1.55 -2.88 4.66
CA ARG A 112 -1.47 -1.73 3.74
C ARG A 112 -0.88 -0.52 4.45
N ASN A 113 -0.04 0.21 3.73
CA ASN A 113 0.61 1.41 4.24
C ASN A 113 0.07 2.64 3.50
N PRO A 114 -0.85 3.41 4.07
CA PRO A 114 -1.31 4.64 3.46
C PRO A 114 -0.18 5.67 3.43
N VAL A 115 -0.14 6.45 2.35
CA VAL A 115 0.88 7.50 2.12
C VAL A 115 0.27 8.87 1.87
N LEU A 116 -1.02 8.93 1.56
CA LEU A 116 -1.74 10.16 1.27
C LEU A 116 -3.15 10.08 1.86
N LYS A 117 -3.59 11.13 2.57
CA LYS A 117 -4.98 11.30 3.00
C LYS A 117 -5.66 12.29 2.05
N VAL A 118 -6.81 11.91 1.52
CA VAL A 118 -7.60 12.74 0.60
C VAL A 118 -8.88 13.19 1.28
N VAL A 119 -9.16 14.48 1.19
CA VAL A 119 -10.44 15.10 1.59
C VAL A 119 -11.14 15.54 0.31
N ALA A 120 -12.16 14.80 -0.09
CA ALA A 120 -12.94 15.09 -1.28
C ALA A 120 -13.84 16.33 -1.11
N SER A 121 -14.29 16.92 -2.22
CA SER A 121 -15.12 18.13 -2.20
C SER A 121 -16.46 17.97 -1.50
N ASN A 122 -16.95 16.73 -1.37
CA ASN A 122 -18.18 16.38 -0.64
C ASN A 122 -17.96 16.15 0.87
N GLY A 123 -16.72 16.35 1.36
CA GLY A 123 -16.33 16.15 2.76
C GLY A 123 -15.96 14.71 3.12
N GLN A 124 -16.11 13.75 2.20
CA GLN A 124 -15.65 12.38 2.45
C GLN A 124 -14.13 12.31 2.51
N MET A 125 -13.62 11.47 3.42
CA MET A 125 -12.19 11.26 3.60
C MET A 125 -11.83 9.81 3.29
N PHE A 126 -10.71 9.64 2.61
CA PHE A 126 -10.14 8.34 2.32
C PHE A 126 -8.61 8.44 2.26
N GLN A 127 -7.95 7.32 2.12
CA GLN A 127 -6.51 7.24 2.02
C GLN A 127 -6.11 6.54 0.72
N ILE A 128 -4.90 6.80 0.26
CA ILE A 128 -4.28 6.08 -0.85
C ILE A 128 -3.00 5.45 -0.29
N ASP A 129 -2.85 4.14 -0.51
CA ASP A 129 -1.69 3.41 -0.05
C ASP A 129 -0.47 3.62 -0.97
N ARG A 130 0.69 3.05 -0.59
CA ARG A 130 1.95 3.15 -1.34
C ARG A 130 1.89 2.55 -2.76
N HIS A 131 0.94 1.68 -3.03
CA HIS A 131 0.71 1.06 -4.33
C HIS A 131 -0.32 1.81 -5.17
N GLY A 132 -0.89 2.90 -4.64
CA GLY A 132 -1.92 3.67 -5.31
C GLY A 132 -3.34 3.12 -5.12
N ILE A 133 -3.56 2.25 -4.13
CA ILE A 133 -4.88 1.68 -3.87
C ILE A 133 -5.65 2.52 -2.87
N GLU A 134 -6.89 2.89 -3.23
CA GLU A 134 -7.80 3.59 -2.32
C GLU A 134 -8.22 2.70 -1.16
N MET A 135 -8.20 3.26 0.05
CA MET A 135 -8.62 2.59 1.27
C MET A 135 -9.37 3.56 2.21
N PRO A 136 -10.24 3.07 3.09
CA PRO A 136 -10.92 3.91 4.07
C PRO A 136 -9.94 4.48 5.10
N VAL A 137 -10.31 5.59 5.72
CA VAL A 137 -9.57 6.10 6.89
C VAL A 137 -9.83 5.17 8.06
N ASN A 138 -8.76 4.69 8.69
CA ASN A 138 -8.88 3.97 9.94
C ASN A 138 -8.97 4.99 11.09
N THR A 139 -10.08 4.98 11.84
CA THR A 139 -10.31 5.90 12.96
C THR A 139 -9.67 5.43 14.26
N ASP A 140 -9.34 4.14 14.35
CA ASP A 140 -8.77 3.54 15.56
C ASP A 140 -7.25 3.79 15.64
N TYR A 141 -6.63 4.11 14.49
CA TYR A 141 -5.19 4.34 14.40
C TYR A 141 -4.89 5.66 13.70
N ALA A 142 -4.38 6.62 14.45
CA ALA A 142 -4.00 7.93 13.93
C ALA A 142 -2.60 7.89 13.31
N VAL A 143 -2.50 8.19 12.03
CA VAL A 143 -1.23 8.27 11.31
C VAL A 143 -1.05 9.63 10.67
N ARG A 144 0.19 10.13 10.74
CA ARG A 144 0.53 11.42 10.18
C ARG A 144 0.86 11.30 8.69
N LEU A 145 -0.12 11.65 7.86
CA LEU A 145 -0.01 11.63 6.40
C LEU A 145 -0.04 13.05 5.84
N ARG A 146 0.53 13.23 4.65
CA ARG A 146 0.27 14.41 3.83
C ARG A 146 -1.20 14.43 3.44
N VAL A 147 -1.81 15.61 3.46
CA VAL A 147 -3.24 15.79 3.15
C VAL A 147 -3.40 16.38 1.76
N ALA A 148 -4.24 15.77 0.92
CA ALA A 148 -4.75 16.38 -0.30
C ALA A 148 -6.15 16.91 -0.04
N SER A 149 -6.42 18.16 -0.41
CA SER A 149 -7.71 18.83 -0.21
C SER A 149 -8.02 19.85 -1.29
N GLY A 150 -9.15 20.50 -1.19
CA GLY A 150 -9.61 21.50 -2.15
C GLY A 150 -10.66 20.94 -3.12
N TYR A 151 -10.60 21.30 -4.40
CA TYR A 151 -11.58 20.84 -5.38
C TYR A 151 -11.20 19.45 -5.92
N ILE A 152 -11.60 18.41 -5.19
CA ILE A 152 -11.42 17.00 -5.54
C ILE A 152 -12.81 16.36 -5.67
N PRO A 153 -13.48 16.50 -6.84
CA PRO A 153 -14.88 16.10 -7.02
C PRO A 153 -15.00 14.59 -7.31
N VAL A 154 -14.56 13.76 -6.37
CA VAL A 154 -14.60 12.30 -6.47
C VAL A 154 -15.42 11.70 -5.34
N VAL A 155 -15.92 10.48 -5.54
CA VAL A 155 -16.49 9.63 -4.51
C VAL A 155 -15.53 8.48 -4.29
N PRO A 156 -15.17 8.17 -3.03
CA PRO A 156 -14.24 7.08 -2.74
C PRO A 156 -14.71 5.73 -3.30
N GLN A 157 -13.78 4.98 -3.89
CA GLN A 157 -13.99 3.63 -4.41
C GLN A 157 -12.88 2.73 -3.85
N TYR A 158 -13.14 2.15 -2.67
CA TYR A 158 -12.13 1.35 -1.98
C TYR A 158 -11.68 0.15 -2.84
N GLY A 159 -10.36 -0.03 -2.95
CA GLY A 159 -9.75 -1.00 -3.84
C GLY A 159 -9.43 -0.47 -5.24
N LEU A 160 -9.85 0.77 -5.59
CA LEU A 160 -9.48 1.38 -6.87
C LEU A 160 -7.97 1.64 -6.92
N ASP A 161 -7.34 1.19 -8.00
CA ASP A 161 -5.95 1.53 -8.33
C ASP A 161 -5.91 2.87 -9.09
N VAL A 162 -5.44 3.92 -8.42
CA VAL A 162 -5.35 5.25 -9.03
C VAL A 162 -4.23 5.36 -10.06
N THR A 163 -3.26 4.45 -10.08
CA THR A 163 -2.14 4.49 -11.03
C THR A 163 -2.57 4.13 -12.44
N GLY A 164 -3.58 3.26 -12.57
CA GLY A 164 -4.16 2.82 -13.85
C GLY A 164 -5.17 3.80 -14.46
N ILE A 165 -5.52 4.91 -13.80
CA ILE A 165 -6.52 5.86 -14.29
C ILE A 165 -5.97 6.62 -15.50
N ALA A 166 -6.77 6.67 -16.58
CA ALA A 166 -6.44 7.47 -17.76
C ALA A 166 -6.50 8.98 -17.46
N ASP A 167 -5.56 9.76 -17.99
CA ASP A 167 -5.44 11.20 -17.72
C ASP A 167 -6.64 12.02 -18.23
N THR A 168 -7.46 11.46 -19.10
CA THR A 168 -8.68 12.11 -19.65
C THR A 168 -9.90 11.96 -18.74
N LEU A 169 -9.83 11.12 -17.70
CA LEU A 169 -10.95 10.85 -16.81
C LEU A 169 -11.03 11.86 -15.66
N ARG A 170 -12.24 12.07 -15.15
CA ARG A 170 -12.51 12.93 -13.98
C ARG A 170 -11.72 12.50 -12.74
N LEU A 171 -11.37 11.22 -12.64
CA LEU A 171 -10.57 10.65 -11.56
C LEU A 171 -9.06 10.89 -11.72
N SER A 172 -8.60 11.45 -12.84
CA SER A 172 -7.17 11.70 -13.08
C SER A 172 -6.53 12.62 -12.02
N VAL A 173 -7.36 13.43 -11.32
CA VAL A 173 -6.91 14.22 -10.18
C VAL A 173 -6.27 13.35 -9.09
N LEU A 174 -6.81 12.16 -8.82
CA LEU A 174 -6.26 11.23 -7.81
C LEU A 174 -4.91 10.68 -8.24
N LYS A 175 -4.78 10.27 -9.50
CA LYS A 175 -3.50 9.83 -10.06
C LYS A 175 -2.46 10.93 -9.92
N ARG A 176 -2.80 12.16 -10.29
CA ARG A 176 -1.86 13.30 -10.21
C ARG A 176 -1.47 13.64 -8.77
N LEU A 177 -2.42 13.59 -7.83
CA LEU A 177 -2.15 13.77 -6.41
C LEU A 177 -1.21 12.70 -5.86
N PHE A 178 -1.43 11.44 -6.25
CA PHE A 178 -0.56 10.32 -5.88
C PHE A 178 0.85 10.50 -6.45
N GLU A 179 1.00 10.88 -7.72
CA GLU A 179 2.28 11.13 -8.38
C GLU A 179 3.04 12.29 -7.70
N ILE A 180 2.37 13.41 -7.39
CA ILE A 180 2.97 14.54 -6.65
C ILE A 180 3.42 14.06 -5.27
N ASN A 181 2.56 13.31 -4.56
CA ASN A 181 2.91 12.79 -3.23
C ASN A 181 4.13 11.84 -3.28
N CYS A 182 4.17 10.93 -4.23
CA CYS A 182 5.30 10.03 -4.43
C CYS A 182 6.59 10.80 -4.74
N PHE A 183 6.52 11.82 -5.59
CA PHE A 183 7.65 12.67 -5.91
C PHE A 183 8.19 13.38 -4.65
N LEU A 184 7.33 13.99 -3.87
CA LEU A 184 7.71 14.70 -2.65
C LEU A 184 8.30 13.74 -1.61
N SER A 185 7.75 12.54 -1.49
CA SER A 185 8.16 11.54 -0.49
C SER A 185 9.53 10.92 -0.78
N ARG A 186 9.97 10.88 -2.05
CA ARG A 186 11.30 10.38 -2.44
C ARG A 186 12.45 11.26 -1.96
N ASN A 187 12.19 12.54 -1.70
CA ASN A 187 13.21 13.48 -1.25
C ASN A 187 12.94 13.87 0.21
N PRO A 188 13.86 13.58 1.16
CA PRO A 188 13.65 13.89 2.59
C PRO A 188 13.35 15.37 2.86
N PHE A 189 13.97 16.29 2.13
CA PHE A 189 13.73 17.72 2.26
C PHE A 189 12.30 18.09 1.89
N TRP A 190 11.81 17.66 0.70
CA TRP A 190 10.44 17.93 0.27
C TRP A 190 9.41 17.23 1.13
N ASN A 191 9.72 16.01 1.57
CA ASN A 191 8.84 15.25 2.45
C ASN A 191 8.66 15.94 3.81
N ALA A 192 9.73 16.50 4.36
CA ALA A 192 9.67 17.25 5.61
C ALA A 192 8.99 18.62 5.43
N MET A 193 9.13 19.25 4.27
CA MET A 193 8.71 20.62 4.03
C MET A 193 7.21 20.77 3.79
N PHE A 194 6.61 19.90 2.97
CA PHE A 194 5.22 20.04 2.56
C PHE A 194 4.29 19.08 3.31
N GLU A 195 3.22 19.59 3.90
CA GLU A 195 2.22 18.79 4.62
C GLU A 195 0.89 18.66 3.88
N GLN A 196 0.61 19.58 2.91
CA GLN A 196 -0.65 19.55 2.20
C GLN A 196 -0.45 19.85 0.71
N ILE A 197 -1.26 19.16 -0.11
CA ILE A 197 -1.45 19.45 -1.54
C ILE A 197 -2.86 19.98 -1.69
N PHE A 198 -3.00 21.19 -2.14
CA PHE A 198 -4.31 21.82 -2.37
C PHE A 198 -4.63 21.85 -3.86
N VAL A 199 -5.85 21.45 -4.22
CA VAL A 199 -6.36 21.53 -5.60
C VAL A 199 -7.31 22.67 -5.70
N THR A 200 -7.02 23.64 -6.58
CA THR A 200 -7.91 24.77 -6.84
C THR A 200 -9.10 24.36 -7.71
N TYR A 201 -10.13 25.20 -7.77
CA TYR A 201 -11.28 24.97 -8.65
C TYR A 201 -10.89 24.92 -10.14
N ALA A 202 -9.80 25.60 -10.52
CA ALA A 202 -9.25 25.56 -11.88
C ALA A 202 -8.44 24.29 -12.21
N GLY A 203 -8.35 23.33 -11.26
CA GLY A 203 -7.56 22.10 -11.41
C GLY A 203 -6.06 22.33 -11.34
N GLU A 204 -5.63 23.37 -10.62
CA GLU A 204 -4.23 23.67 -10.37
C GLU A 204 -3.81 23.15 -8.99
N TYR A 205 -2.54 22.79 -8.86
CA TYR A 205 -1.99 22.25 -7.62
C TYR A 205 -1.15 23.30 -6.89
N GLU A 206 -1.35 23.37 -5.58
CA GLU A 206 -0.60 24.23 -4.67
C GLU A 206 -0.03 23.39 -3.53
N LEU A 207 1.21 23.66 -3.11
CA LEU A 207 1.84 23.02 -1.97
C LEU A 207 1.85 23.94 -0.79
N ILE A 208 1.39 23.45 0.36
CA ILE A 208 1.33 24.18 1.61
C ILE A 208 2.46 23.63 2.50
N PRO A 209 3.45 24.46 2.87
CA PRO A 209 4.56 24.03 3.70
C PRO A 209 4.16 23.99 5.18
N LYS A 210 4.86 23.17 5.96
CA LYS A 210 4.76 23.12 7.44
C LYS A 210 5.31 24.37 8.10
N VAL A 211 6.32 24.97 7.48
CA VAL A 211 7.10 26.09 8.04
C VAL A 211 7.27 27.17 6.96
N GLY A 212 7.32 28.45 7.38
CA GLY A 212 7.59 29.59 6.51
C GLY A 212 6.35 30.23 5.90
N GLY A 213 5.21 29.56 5.84
CA GLY A 213 3.92 30.13 5.38
C GLY A 213 3.91 30.62 3.94
N GLN A 214 4.82 30.10 3.08
CA GLN A 214 4.91 30.47 1.67
C GLN A 214 4.07 29.51 0.86
N LEU A 215 3.02 29.99 0.23
CA LEU A 215 2.23 29.18 -0.69
C LEU A 215 3.02 28.91 -1.98
N VAL A 216 3.22 27.66 -2.33
CA VAL A 216 3.90 27.27 -3.57
C VAL A 216 2.86 26.88 -4.62
N LYS A 217 2.69 27.70 -5.66
CA LYS A 217 1.76 27.46 -6.75
C LYS A 217 2.43 26.70 -7.87
N LEU A 218 2.15 25.40 -7.98
CA LEU A 218 2.66 24.56 -9.07
C LEU A 218 1.90 24.84 -10.38
N GLY A 219 0.61 25.24 -10.29
CA GLY A 219 -0.27 25.30 -11.42
C GLY A 219 -0.74 23.92 -11.89
N ARG A 220 -1.10 23.79 -13.16
CA ARG A 220 -1.41 22.49 -13.76
C ARG A 220 -0.13 21.67 -13.90
N ILE A 221 -0.23 20.38 -13.68
CA ILE A 221 0.86 19.42 -13.86
C ILE A 221 0.48 18.53 -15.04
N GLU A 222 1.23 18.64 -16.13
CA GLU A 222 0.98 17.86 -17.35
C GLU A 222 1.44 16.42 -17.17
N ASP A 223 2.67 16.25 -16.67
CA ASP A 223 3.29 14.95 -16.41
C ASP A 223 4.36 15.06 -15.29
N ILE A 224 5.03 13.95 -15.03
CA ILE A 224 6.11 13.88 -14.03
C ILE A 224 7.31 14.75 -14.43
N ALA A 225 7.63 14.87 -15.71
CA ALA A 225 8.75 15.69 -16.17
C ALA A 225 8.49 17.18 -15.95
N ASP A 226 7.24 17.64 -16.15
CA ASP A 226 6.83 19.01 -15.81
C ASP A 226 6.94 19.27 -14.30
N LEU A 227 6.46 18.35 -13.47
CA LEU A 227 6.63 18.44 -12.02
C LEU A 227 8.11 18.53 -11.62
N GLU A 228 8.96 17.66 -12.15
CA GLU A 228 10.41 17.69 -11.88
C GLU A 228 11.04 19.03 -12.24
N ASN A 229 10.71 19.58 -13.40
CA ASN A 229 11.21 20.87 -13.86
C ASN A 229 10.78 22.03 -12.95
N LYS A 230 9.55 22.02 -12.46
CA LYS A 230 9.04 22.99 -11.49
C LYS A 230 9.76 22.87 -10.15
N MET A 231 9.93 21.65 -9.66
CA MET A 231 10.60 21.40 -8.39
C MET A 231 12.11 21.70 -8.43
N LYS A 232 12.79 21.48 -9.56
CA LYS A 232 14.18 21.91 -9.77
C LYS A 232 14.34 23.44 -9.65
N ARG A 233 13.39 24.21 -10.21
CA ARG A 233 13.40 25.69 -10.08
C ARG A 233 13.14 26.12 -8.64
N LEU A 234 12.25 25.44 -7.94
CA LEU A 234 11.97 25.66 -6.53
C LEU A 234 13.21 25.37 -5.66
N ASP A 235 13.89 24.26 -5.91
CA ASP A 235 15.14 23.91 -5.22
C ASP A 235 16.22 24.98 -5.40
N LEU A 236 16.40 25.44 -6.64
CA LEU A 236 17.35 26.50 -6.95
C LEU A 236 17.02 27.80 -6.20
N PHE A 237 15.73 28.13 -6.09
CA PHE A 237 15.28 29.29 -5.32
C PHE A 237 15.60 29.13 -3.84
N TYR A 238 15.32 27.98 -3.23
CA TYR A 238 15.63 27.75 -1.82
C TYR A 238 17.13 27.76 -1.53
N ARG A 239 17.95 27.23 -2.41
CA ARG A 239 19.42 27.21 -2.24
C ARG A 239 20.06 28.59 -2.45
N LYS A 240 19.58 29.39 -3.39
CA LYS A 240 20.20 30.66 -3.76
C LYS A 240 19.41 31.88 -3.29
N GLY A 241 18.10 31.86 -3.33
CA GLY A 241 17.23 33.00 -3.08
C GLY A 241 16.99 33.29 -1.60
N VAL A 242 16.96 32.24 -0.77
CA VAL A 242 16.73 32.40 0.69
C VAL A 242 17.94 33.03 1.40
N ASN A 243 19.16 32.79 0.92
CA ASN A 243 20.37 33.34 1.50
C ASN A 243 20.45 34.89 1.43
N THR A 244 19.66 35.51 0.55
CA THR A 244 19.69 36.97 0.34
C THR A 244 18.57 37.75 1.06
N GLY A 245 17.64 37.06 1.75
CA GLY A 245 16.51 37.78 2.34
C GLY A 245 15.68 37.09 3.41
N GLY A 246 16.02 35.86 3.79
CA GLY A 246 15.26 35.10 4.79
C GLY A 246 14.00 34.42 4.25
N TRP A 247 13.50 33.45 5.00
CA TRP A 247 12.31 32.63 4.67
C TRP A 247 11.01 33.44 4.67
N ASP A 248 10.95 34.52 5.43
CA ASP A 248 9.72 35.29 5.65
C ASP A 248 9.47 36.39 4.63
N LYS A 249 10.41 36.61 3.73
CA LYS A 249 10.33 37.71 2.74
C LYS A 249 9.21 37.53 1.70
N TYR A 250 8.87 36.28 1.38
CA TYR A 250 7.92 35.96 0.31
C TYR A 250 6.69 35.24 0.87
N SER A 251 5.51 35.60 0.37
CA SER A 251 4.24 34.96 0.69
C SER A 251 3.83 33.89 -0.33
N VAL A 252 4.21 34.06 -1.60
CA VAL A 252 3.85 33.14 -2.68
C VAL A 252 5.05 32.91 -3.60
N LEU A 253 5.28 31.65 -3.94
CA LEU A 253 6.23 31.19 -4.95
C LEU A 253 5.45 30.56 -6.10
N ASN A 254 5.42 31.26 -7.24
CA ASN A 254 4.59 30.87 -8.37
C ASN A 254 5.45 30.23 -9.48
N LEU A 255 5.20 28.94 -9.75
CA LEU A 255 5.88 28.11 -10.74
C LEU A 255 5.02 27.81 -11.99
N LYS A 256 3.87 28.45 -12.11
CA LYS A 256 2.96 28.27 -13.26
C LYS A 256 3.60 28.64 -14.60
N TYR A 257 4.49 29.62 -14.57
CA TYR A 257 5.10 30.16 -15.77
C TYR A 257 6.26 29.29 -16.24
N ARG A 258 6.37 29.13 -17.55
CA ARG A 258 7.41 28.32 -18.16
C ARG A 258 8.80 28.93 -17.88
N ASN A 259 9.73 28.12 -17.40
CA ASN A 259 11.13 28.47 -17.16
C ASN A 259 11.41 29.58 -16.14
N GLN A 260 10.42 30.00 -15.34
CA GLN A 260 10.63 31.02 -14.29
C GLN A 260 9.87 30.70 -13.00
N LEU A 261 10.36 31.25 -11.92
CA LEU A 261 9.68 31.32 -10.64
C LEU A 261 9.43 32.77 -10.31
N VAL A 262 8.17 33.12 -10.05
CA VAL A 262 7.79 34.48 -9.66
C VAL A 262 7.48 34.48 -8.17
N ALA A 263 8.25 35.24 -7.39
CA ALA A 263 8.07 35.35 -5.96
C ALA A 263 7.36 36.67 -5.59
N THR A 264 6.24 36.55 -4.86
CA THR A 264 5.49 37.69 -4.33
C THR A 264 6.01 38.02 -2.94
N LYS A 265 6.46 39.24 -2.70
CA LYS A 265 6.87 39.68 -1.38
C LYS A 265 5.67 39.73 -0.43
N ARG A 266 5.93 39.45 0.85
CA ARG A 266 4.94 39.67 1.90
C ARG A 266 4.77 41.17 2.09
N ALA A 267 3.53 41.64 2.20
CA ALA A 267 3.27 43.01 2.62
C ALA A 267 3.70 43.16 4.07
N ASN A 268 4.43 44.24 4.36
CA ASN A 268 4.83 44.59 5.73
C ASN A 268 3.62 45.01 6.54
#